data_10fa24c14eb8836274960cdf2750c8dc
#
_entry.id   10fa24c14eb8836274960cdf2750c8dc
#
_cell.length_a   1.000
_cell.length_b   1.000
_cell.length_c   1.000
_cell.angle_alpha   90.00
_cell.angle_beta   90.00
_cell.angle_gamma   90.00
#
_symmetry.space_group_name_H-M   'P 1'
#
loop_
_entity.id
_entity.type
_entity.pdbx_description
1 polymer ?
#
loop_
_entity_poly.entity_id
_entity_poly.type
_entity_poly.pdbx_seq_one_letter_code
_entity_poly.pdbx_strand_id
1 'polypeptide(L)'
;MALCLGAVVLTIAALILLLGGAVLNGYGKNKAEQALAEAYPGYELQIGRVDYSVCANRLIVQSVTLRATNTTLKIARLVLTDVRWGPLLGGTATLTDVLAQANMEVTNLDWEFPQAGYGIRCARLRASVPGSELIAEGTELRPLVADEAFFSAHGFRTTRFHLVAPECRVMGLAYGELLQGKAYRARSVHFSRPSFDALVDRDKPRKPFVKPPLMVHEALATIQQPLQVDRLIITDGSLKYGERVVAGADPGVLTFGAVAISVAGIANRGEAVAVIRLRAQGDFMNAGLLKVLMTIPVKSPDFSLHYSGSLSAMDLTRLNAFLDVAEHTRIKSGSTEAAAFEIDVAAGQARGRVRVIYKNLEIAVLDKRTGSEKGFDNRVASLLANALKIRNSNAPGASGPMKEGKVNYTRRPEDEFLQFMWAALWSGILDVSSH
;
A
#
# COMPACT_ATOMS: atom_id res chain seq x y z
N MET A 1 -5.90 3.64 -0.83
CA MET A 1 -5.93 4.46 -2.07
C MET A 1 -7.23 4.32 -2.85
N ALA A 2 -7.69 3.13 -3.28
CA ALA A 2 -8.99 3.00 -3.96
C ALA A 2 -10.19 3.48 -3.12
N LEU A 3 -10.22 3.20 -1.82
CA LEU A 3 -11.21 3.73 -0.88
C LEU A 3 -11.11 5.25 -0.72
N CYS A 4 -9.90 5.81 -0.75
CA CYS A 4 -9.70 7.27 -0.73
C CYS A 4 -10.22 7.92 -2.01
N LEU A 5 -9.99 7.33 -3.19
CA LEU A 5 -10.56 7.80 -4.46
C LEU A 5 -12.09 7.71 -4.45
N GLY A 6 -12.67 6.65 -3.88
CA GLY A 6 -14.11 6.54 -3.67
C GLY A 6 -14.67 7.65 -2.77
N ALA A 7 -13.99 7.95 -1.66
CA ALA A 7 -14.35 9.04 -0.77
C ALA A 7 -14.25 10.41 -1.45
N VAL A 8 -13.22 10.64 -2.28
CA VAL A 8 -13.09 11.85 -3.11
C VAL A 8 -14.29 11.99 -4.05
N VAL A 9 -14.67 10.92 -4.76
CA VAL A 9 -15.82 10.94 -5.66
C VAL A 9 -17.12 11.27 -4.90
N LEU A 10 -17.33 10.67 -3.72
CA LEU A 10 -18.50 10.95 -2.88
C LEU A 10 -18.52 12.40 -2.37
N THR A 11 -17.37 12.92 -1.93
CA THR A 11 -17.26 14.32 -1.47
C THR A 11 -17.54 15.30 -2.60
N ILE A 12 -16.97 15.03 -3.78
CA ILE A 12 -17.20 15.85 -4.98
C ILE A 12 -18.66 15.74 -5.42
N ALA A 13 -19.27 14.55 -5.38
CA ALA A 13 -20.66 14.34 -5.74
C ALA A 13 -21.62 15.10 -4.79
N ALA A 14 -21.36 15.08 -3.48
CA ALA A 14 -22.10 15.87 -2.50
C ALA A 14 -21.95 17.39 -2.77
N LEU A 15 -20.75 17.84 -3.08
CA LEU A 15 -20.47 19.23 -3.47
C LEU A 15 -21.26 19.64 -4.73
N ILE A 16 -21.38 18.75 -5.70
CA ILE A 16 -22.12 18.97 -6.95
C ILE A 16 -23.62 19.17 -6.67
N LEU A 17 -24.22 18.40 -5.77
CA LEU A 17 -25.63 18.57 -5.41
C LEU A 17 -25.89 19.94 -4.78
N LEU A 18 -25.04 20.33 -3.84
CA LEU A 18 -25.12 21.63 -3.16
C LEU A 18 -24.99 22.77 -4.17
N LEU A 19 -24.03 22.67 -5.10
CA LEU A 19 -23.80 23.65 -6.17
C LEU A 19 -24.93 23.65 -7.19
N GLY A 20 -25.42 22.47 -7.61
CA GLY A 20 -26.51 22.33 -8.59
C GLY A 20 -27.78 23.03 -8.15
N GLY A 21 -28.21 22.82 -6.92
CA GLY A 21 -29.37 23.51 -6.34
C GLY A 21 -29.18 25.03 -6.26
N ALA A 22 -27.99 25.51 -5.91
CA ALA A 22 -27.68 26.93 -5.85
C ALA A 22 -27.61 27.61 -7.23
N VAL A 23 -27.03 26.93 -8.24
CA VAL A 23 -26.91 27.42 -9.61
C VAL A 23 -28.25 27.49 -10.32
N LEU A 24 -29.08 26.44 -10.21
CA LEU A 24 -30.40 26.37 -10.83
C LEU A 24 -31.41 27.39 -10.28
N ASN A 25 -31.27 27.75 -9.01
CA ASN A 25 -32.14 28.75 -8.37
C ASN A 25 -31.64 30.19 -8.50
N GLY A 26 -30.60 30.46 -9.30
CA GLY A 26 -30.04 31.81 -9.50
C GLY A 26 -29.28 32.37 -8.29
N TYR A 27 -29.01 31.56 -7.29
CA TYR A 27 -28.39 31.95 -6.03
C TYR A 27 -26.96 31.44 -5.91
N GLY A 28 -26.06 31.83 -6.72
CA GLY A 28 -24.63 31.50 -6.80
C GLY A 28 -23.91 30.93 -5.57
N LYS A 29 -22.61 30.97 -5.59
CA LYS A 29 -21.65 30.35 -4.67
C LYS A 29 -21.95 30.57 -3.19
N ASN A 30 -22.40 31.77 -2.79
CA ASN A 30 -22.61 32.15 -1.38
C ASN A 30 -23.67 31.29 -0.69
N LYS A 31 -24.73 30.84 -1.40
CA LYS A 31 -25.73 29.94 -0.82
C LYS A 31 -25.23 28.51 -0.70
N ALA A 32 -24.39 28.04 -1.61
CA ALA A 32 -23.78 26.70 -1.49
C ALA A 32 -22.81 26.64 -0.28
N GLU A 33 -22.02 27.68 -0.10
CA GLU A 33 -21.11 27.83 1.05
C GLU A 33 -21.90 27.88 2.36
N GLN A 34 -22.99 28.66 2.42
CA GLN A 34 -23.88 28.78 3.57
C GLN A 34 -24.64 27.48 3.85
N ALA A 35 -25.22 26.84 2.84
CA ALA A 35 -25.97 25.59 2.98
C ALA A 35 -25.08 24.44 3.52
N LEU A 36 -23.80 24.39 3.11
CA LEU A 36 -22.87 23.42 3.68
C LEU A 36 -22.57 23.72 5.14
N ALA A 37 -22.30 24.98 5.47
CA ALA A 37 -22.01 25.39 6.85
C ALA A 37 -23.17 25.12 7.80
N GLU A 38 -24.42 25.29 7.33
CA GLU A 38 -25.65 24.98 8.09
C GLU A 38 -25.87 23.45 8.23
N ALA A 39 -25.67 22.69 7.16
CA ALA A 39 -25.90 21.25 7.16
C ALA A 39 -24.80 20.45 7.89
N TYR A 40 -23.56 20.95 7.86
CA TYR A 40 -22.39 20.28 8.42
C TYR A 40 -21.52 21.26 9.22
N PRO A 41 -21.89 21.56 10.47
CA PRO A 41 -21.09 22.42 11.34
C PRO A 41 -19.66 21.88 11.50
N GLY A 42 -18.67 22.71 11.24
CA GLY A 42 -17.25 22.31 11.25
C GLY A 42 -16.62 22.09 9.87
N TYR A 43 -17.41 22.24 8.78
CA TYR A 43 -16.91 22.28 7.42
C TYR A 43 -17.00 23.70 6.86
N GLU A 44 -15.90 24.20 6.31
CA GLU A 44 -15.81 25.47 5.60
C GLU A 44 -15.58 25.21 4.11
N LEU A 45 -16.50 25.63 3.28
CA LEU A 45 -16.41 25.56 1.82
C LEU A 45 -16.13 26.96 1.25
N GLN A 46 -15.11 27.09 0.43
CA GLN A 46 -14.80 28.27 -0.34
C GLN A 46 -14.75 27.92 -1.83
N ILE A 47 -15.47 28.68 -2.66
CA ILE A 47 -15.54 28.49 -4.10
C ILE A 47 -15.12 29.78 -4.80
N GLY A 48 -14.15 29.72 -5.70
CA GLY A 48 -13.70 30.88 -6.47
C GLY A 48 -14.75 31.29 -7.51
N ARG A 49 -14.94 30.49 -8.53
CA ARG A 49 -15.83 30.78 -9.67
C ARG A 49 -16.66 29.57 -10.07
N VAL A 50 -17.92 29.85 -10.43
CA VAL A 50 -18.86 28.85 -10.98
C VAL A 50 -19.37 29.37 -12.32
N ASP A 51 -19.20 28.60 -13.38
CA ASP A 51 -19.70 28.88 -14.72
C ASP A 51 -20.57 27.73 -15.18
N TYR A 52 -21.80 28.00 -15.59
CA TYR A 52 -22.72 27.01 -16.14
C TYR A 52 -23.17 27.37 -17.56
N SER A 53 -23.01 26.44 -18.48
CA SER A 53 -23.50 26.54 -19.85
C SER A 53 -24.67 25.60 -20.05
N VAL A 54 -25.87 26.15 -20.21
CA VAL A 54 -27.11 25.39 -20.43
C VAL A 54 -27.05 24.62 -21.76
N CYS A 55 -26.61 25.26 -22.83
CA CYS A 55 -26.55 24.63 -24.17
C CYS A 55 -25.57 23.46 -24.25
N ALA A 56 -24.45 23.55 -23.49
CA ALA A 56 -23.43 22.52 -23.43
C ALA A 56 -23.66 21.53 -22.27
N ASN A 57 -24.69 21.73 -21.47
CA ASN A 57 -24.93 20.99 -20.20
C ASN A 57 -23.63 20.79 -19.41
N ARG A 58 -22.91 21.91 -19.19
CA ARG A 58 -21.55 21.88 -18.62
C ARG A 58 -21.43 22.85 -17.45
N LEU A 59 -21.06 22.29 -16.30
CA LEU A 59 -20.72 23.04 -15.08
C LEU A 59 -19.21 23.05 -14.89
N ILE A 60 -18.65 24.26 -14.69
CA ILE A 60 -17.24 24.45 -14.38
C ILE A 60 -17.16 25.15 -13.03
N VAL A 61 -16.39 24.55 -12.09
CA VAL A 61 -16.12 25.13 -10.80
C VAL A 61 -14.60 25.29 -10.66
N GLN A 62 -14.15 26.47 -10.25
CA GLN A 62 -12.74 26.78 -10.10
C GLN A 62 -12.42 27.13 -8.67
N SER A 63 -11.22 26.77 -8.21
CA SER A 63 -10.66 27.12 -6.90
C SER A 63 -11.57 26.69 -5.75
N VAL A 64 -11.87 25.41 -5.65
CA VAL A 64 -12.63 24.84 -4.52
C VAL A 64 -11.67 24.55 -3.38
N THR A 65 -11.99 25.02 -2.18
CA THR A 65 -11.31 24.65 -0.93
C THR A 65 -12.35 24.21 0.08
N LEU A 66 -12.22 22.98 0.56
CA LEU A 66 -13.02 22.43 1.66
C LEU A 66 -12.10 22.17 2.84
N ARG A 67 -12.37 22.84 3.96
CA ARG A 67 -11.65 22.66 5.23
C ARG A 67 -12.56 22.02 6.25
N ALA A 68 -12.02 21.08 7.01
CA ALA A 68 -12.60 20.53 8.22
C ALA A 68 -11.51 20.42 9.28
N THR A 69 -11.88 20.08 10.52
CA THR A 69 -10.96 20.02 11.68
C THR A 69 -9.66 19.26 11.39
N ASN A 70 -9.73 18.16 10.60
CA ASN A 70 -8.62 17.23 10.40
C ASN A 70 -8.23 17.07 8.93
N THR A 71 -8.80 17.88 8.02
CA THR A 71 -8.53 17.69 6.59
C THR A 71 -8.73 18.97 5.80
N THR A 72 -7.96 19.13 4.74
CA THR A 72 -8.10 20.23 3.78
C THR A 72 -8.05 19.65 2.38
N LEU A 73 -9.12 19.84 1.61
CA LEU A 73 -9.21 19.47 0.20
C LEU A 73 -9.18 20.73 -0.66
N LYS A 74 -8.28 20.76 -1.63
CA LYS A 74 -8.19 21.83 -2.64
C LYS A 74 -8.34 21.22 -4.03
N ILE A 75 -9.13 21.86 -4.88
CA ILE A 75 -9.33 21.49 -6.28
C ILE A 75 -9.19 22.75 -7.13
N ALA A 76 -8.27 22.74 -8.08
CA ALA A 76 -8.10 23.90 -8.96
C ALA A 76 -9.27 24.04 -9.93
N ARG A 77 -9.73 22.93 -10.52
CA ARG A 77 -10.83 22.94 -11.48
C ARG A 77 -11.61 21.64 -11.44
N LEU A 78 -12.91 21.74 -11.40
CA LEU A 78 -13.88 20.66 -11.56
C LEU A 78 -14.76 20.97 -12.76
N VAL A 79 -14.91 20.03 -13.68
CA VAL A 79 -15.82 20.09 -14.83
C VAL A 79 -16.79 18.93 -14.74
N LEU A 80 -18.07 19.22 -14.93
CA LEU A 80 -19.14 18.24 -15.03
C LEU A 80 -19.88 18.46 -16.32
N THR A 81 -20.17 17.37 -17.00
CA THR A 81 -21.01 17.36 -18.20
C THR A 81 -22.10 16.31 -18.11
N ASP A 82 -23.12 16.46 -18.89
CA ASP A 82 -24.21 15.49 -19.06
C ASP A 82 -24.99 15.20 -17.77
N VAL A 83 -25.08 16.21 -16.89
CA VAL A 83 -25.83 16.12 -15.63
C VAL A 83 -27.33 16.27 -15.91
N ARG A 84 -28.14 15.39 -15.37
CA ARG A 84 -29.61 15.44 -15.47
C ARG A 84 -30.20 16.39 -14.44
N TRP A 85 -30.25 17.68 -14.76
CA TRP A 85 -30.74 18.72 -13.83
C TRP A 85 -32.24 18.68 -13.59
N GLY A 86 -33.05 18.22 -14.59
CA GLY A 86 -34.50 18.17 -14.50
C GLY A 86 -35.04 17.44 -13.27
N PRO A 87 -34.55 16.26 -12.92
CA PRO A 87 -34.96 15.57 -11.69
C PRO A 87 -34.73 16.34 -10.38
N LEU A 88 -33.68 17.18 -10.32
CA LEU A 88 -33.43 18.05 -9.16
C LEU A 88 -34.51 19.09 -8.94
N LEU A 89 -35.08 19.62 -10.01
CA LEU A 89 -36.14 20.65 -9.96
C LEU A 89 -37.46 20.08 -9.43
N GLY A 90 -37.68 18.75 -9.61
CA GLY A 90 -38.88 18.05 -9.14
C GLY A 90 -38.85 17.64 -7.66
N GLY A 91 -37.73 17.83 -6.97
CA GLY A 91 -37.58 17.58 -5.52
C GLY A 91 -37.57 16.11 -5.08
N THR A 92 -37.66 15.15 -6.02
CA THR A 92 -37.75 13.70 -5.75
C THR A 92 -36.52 12.91 -6.22
N ALA A 93 -35.54 13.56 -6.85
CA ALA A 93 -34.41 12.90 -7.47
C ALA A 93 -33.34 12.47 -6.47
N THR A 94 -32.85 11.25 -6.66
CA THR A 94 -31.65 10.79 -5.96
C THR A 94 -30.37 11.31 -6.67
N LEU A 95 -29.24 11.35 -5.96
CA LEU A 95 -27.93 11.66 -6.53
C LEU A 95 -27.60 10.76 -7.73
N THR A 96 -27.99 9.50 -7.66
CA THR A 96 -27.80 8.51 -8.73
C THR A 96 -28.56 8.90 -10.00
N ASP A 97 -29.79 9.40 -9.87
CA ASP A 97 -30.62 9.82 -11.02
C ASP A 97 -30.00 11.04 -11.73
N VAL A 98 -29.51 11.98 -10.97
CA VAL A 98 -28.89 13.21 -11.44
C VAL A 98 -27.59 12.94 -12.20
N LEU A 99 -26.77 12.05 -11.66
CA LEU A 99 -25.43 11.74 -12.19
C LEU A 99 -25.40 10.53 -13.13
N ALA A 100 -26.53 9.90 -13.45
CA ALA A 100 -26.57 8.66 -14.23
C ALA A 100 -25.84 8.71 -15.58
N GLN A 101 -25.79 9.89 -16.21
CA GLN A 101 -25.11 10.13 -17.49
C GLN A 101 -23.87 11.04 -17.34
N ALA A 102 -23.55 11.44 -16.13
CA ALA A 102 -22.52 12.45 -15.89
C ALA A 102 -21.12 11.95 -16.18
N ASN A 103 -20.32 12.87 -16.73
CA ASN A 103 -18.88 12.75 -16.82
C ASN A 103 -18.25 13.86 -15.95
N MET A 104 -17.18 13.54 -15.26
CA MET A 104 -16.48 14.44 -14.35
C MET A 104 -14.99 14.48 -14.67
N GLU A 105 -14.42 15.68 -14.68
CA GLU A 105 -12.98 15.90 -14.73
C GLU A 105 -12.57 16.83 -13.59
N VAL A 106 -11.60 16.39 -12.78
CA VAL A 106 -10.98 17.18 -11.72
C VAL A 106 -9.51 17.38 -12.06
N THR A 107 -9.03 18.61 -11.94
CA THR A 107 -7.63 18.96 -12.20
C THR A 107 -6.99 19.52 -10.96
N ASN A 108 -5.78 19.09 -10.65
CA ASN A 108 -4.97 19.52 -9.50
C ASN A 108 -5.75 19.40 -8.18
N LEU A 109 -6.04 18.17 -7.81
CA LEU A 109 -6.57 17.84 -6.49
C LEU A 109 -5.40 17.71 -5.49
N ASP A 110 -5.50 18.38 -4.35
CA ASP A 110 -4.61 18.23 -3.20
C ASP A 110 -5.45 18.06 -1.93
N TRP A 111 -5.32 16.90 -1.29
CA TRP A 111 -6.07 16.54 -0.09
C TRP A 111 -5.11 16.22 1.04
N GLU A 112 -5.11 17.05 2.08
CA GLU A 112 -4.20 16.97 3.22
C GLU A 112 -4.90 16.44 4.47
N PHE A 113 -4.20 15.59 5.21
CA PHE A 113 -4.58 15.01 6.50
C PHE A 113 -3.52 15.34 7.55
N PRO A 114 -3.50 16.54 8.11
CA PRO A 114 -2.43 17.01 8.98
C PRO A 114 -2.19 16.12 10.21
N GLN A 115 -3.25 15.58 10.81
CA GLN A 115 -3.11 14.68 11.97
C GLN A 115 -2.44 13.33 11.62
N ALA A 116 -2.64 12.86 10.39
CA ALA A 116 -1.96 11.67 9.89
C ALA A 116 -0.56 11.96 9.36
N GLY A 117 -0.21 13.25 9.13
CA GLY A 117 1.05 13.66 8.54
C GLY A 117 1.16 13.39 7.04
N TYR A 118 0.04 13.16 6.33
CA TYR A 118 0.00 12.76 4.92
C TYR A 118 -0.90 13.64 4.07
N GLY A 119 -0.60 13.67 2.77
CA GLY A 119 -1.47 14.26 1.76
C GLY A 119 -1.55 13.37 0.51
N ILE A 120 -2.63 13.54 -0.24
CA ILE A 120 -2.86 12.89 -1.54
C ILE A 120 -2.96 13.98 -2.59
N ARG A 121 -2.12 13.92 -3.62
CA ARG A 121 -2.24 14.74 -4.83
C ARG A 121 -2.71 13.89 -6.00
N CYS A 122 -3.46 14.52 -6.90
CA CYS A 122 -3.85 13.92 -8.17
C CYS A 122 -3.86 15.03 -9.23
N ALA A 123 -3.06 14.87 -10.27
CA ALA A 123 -2.97 15.87 -11.32
C ALA A 123 -4.27 15.95 -12.13
N ARG A 124 -4.85 14.79 -12.48
CA ARG A 124 -6.12 14.69 -13.16
C ARG A 124 -6.90 13.47 -12.70
N LEU A 125 -8.19 13.66 -12.39
CA LEU A 125 -9.13 12.60 -12.09
C LEU A 125 -10.29 12.70 -13.09
N ARG A 126 -10.56 11.63 -13.82
CA ARG A 126 -11.70 11.53 -14.75
C ARG A 126 -12.62 10.41 -14.31
N ALA A 127 -13.90 10.67 -14.25
CA ALA A 127 -14.92 9.69 -13.93
C ALA A 127 -16.02 9.74 -15.01
N SER A 128 -16.42 8.57 -15.50
CA SER A 128 -17.54 8.40 -16.41
C SER A 128 -18.54 7.43 -15.80
N VAL A 129 -19.69 7.94 -15.41
CA VAL A 129 -20.75 7.10 -14.82
C VAL A 129 -21.28 6.11 -15.85
N PRO A 130 -21.65 6.54 -17.09
CA PRO A 130 -22.11 5.60 -18.11
C PRO A 130 -21.01 4.61 -18.54
N GLY A 131 -19.75 5.02 -18.53
CA GLY A 131 -18.60 4.15 -18.82
C GLY A 131 -18.22 3.22 -17.67
N SER A 132 -18.77 3.43 -16.47
CA SER A 132 -18.37 2.71 -15.25
C SER A 132 -16.86 2.76 -15.03
N GLU A 133 -16.22 3.90 -15.33
CA GLU A 133 -14.78 4.08 -15.33
C GLU A 133 -14.34 5.25 -14.45
N LEU A 134 -13.22 5.06 -13.73
CA LEU A 134 -12.51 6.12 -13.02
C LEU A 134 -11.02 6.04 -13.36
N ILE A 135 -10.44 7.14 -13.84
CA ILE A 135 -9.01 7.24 -14.17
C ILE A 135 -8.38 8.36 -13.33
N ALA A 136 -7.34 8.03 -12.58
CA ALA A 136 -6.55 8.99 -11.84
C ALA A 136 -5.12 9.02 -12.41
N GLU A 137 -4.66 10.20 -12.82
CA GLU A 137 -3.34 10.42 -13.42
C GLU A 137 -2.49 11.30 -12.49
N GLY A 138 -1.22 10.94 -12.34
CA GLY A 138 -0.29 11.67 -11.47
C GLY A 138 -0.74 11.68 -10.01
N THR A 139 -1.10 10.50 -9.49
CA THR A 139 -1.52 10.36 -8.08
C THR A 139 -0.31 10.11 -7.20
N GLU A 140 -0.24 10.83 -6.09
CA GLU A 140 0.84 10.73 -5.11
C GLU A 140 0.25 10.73 -3.69
N LEU A 141 0.58 9.70 -2.89
CA LEU A 141 0.46 9.73 -1.43
C LEU A 141 1.82 10.15 -0.88
N ARG A 142 1.87 11.30 -0.22
CA ARG A 142 3.11 11.89 0.26
C ARG A 142 3.05 12.24 1.75
N PRO A 143 4.16 12.18 2.49
CA PRO A 143 4.26 12.86 3.77
C PRO A 143 4.14 14.38 3.55
N LEU A 144 3.57 15.09 4.52
CA LEU A 144 3.41 16.56 4.44
C LEU A 144 4.72 17.31 4.74
N VAL A 145 5.68 16.63 5.36
CA VAL A 145 6.98 17.18 5.75
C VAL A 145 8.11 16.26 5.31
N ALA A 146 9.33 16.76 5.29
CA ALA A 146 10.52 15.96 5.00
C ALA A 146 10.74 14.86 6.05
N ASP A 147 11.48 13.80 5.68
CA ASP A 147 11.67 12.60 6.49
C ASP A 147 12.14 12.92 7.92
N GLU A 148 13.09 13.82 8.11
CA GLU A 148 13.60 14.18 9.44
C GLU A 148 12.50 14.81 10.33
N ALA A 149 11.73 15.72 9.76
CA ALA A 149 10.61 16.34 10.49
C ALA A 149 9.49 15.32 10.75
N PHE A 150 9.22 14.42 9.78
CA PHE A 150 8.25 13.35 9.95
C PHE A 150 8.62 12.45 11.12
N PHE A 151 9.84 11.92 11.14
CA PHE A 151 10.27 11.04 12.22
C PHE A 151 10.43 11.76 13.56
N SER A 152 10.89 13.01 13.57
CA SER A 152 11.02 13.81 14.80
C SER A 152 9.69 14.05 15.49
N ALA A 153 8.60 14.17 14.74
CA ALA A 153 7.25 14.35 15.29
C ALA A 153 6.70 13.09 16.00
N HIS A 154 7.32 11.92 15.81
CA HIS A 154 6.89 10.66 16.39
C HIS A 154 7.81 10.24 17.54
N GLY A 155 7.24 9.92 18.71
CA GLY A 155 8.01 9.41 19.89
C GLY A 155 8.41 7.94 19.79
N PHE A 156 7.80 7.19 18.89
CA PHE A 156 8.00 5.76 18.71
C PHE A 156 8.33 5.44 17.26
N ARG A 157 8.87 4.22 17.06
CA ARG A 157 9.13 3.67 15.73
C ARG A 157 7.88 3.73 14.87
N THR A 158 8.03 4.31 13.70
CA THR A 158 6.98 4.43 12.70
C THR A 158 7.53 4.19 11.31
N THR A 159 6.66 3.94 10.35
CA THR A 159 7.01 3.78 8.95
C THR A 159 6.47 4.96 8.16
N ARG A 160 7.34 5.62 7.42
CA ARG A 160 6.96 6.62 6.44
C ARG A 160 6.69 5.93 5.11
N PHE A 161 5.55 6.25 4.50
CA PHE A 161 5.14 5.76 3.19
C PHE A 161 5.14 6.89 2.16
N HIS A 162 5.61 6.60 0.96
CA HIS A 162 5.48 7.45 -0.21
C HIS A 162 5.08 6.59 -1.39
N LEU A 163 3.98 6.93 -2.06
CA LEU A 163 3.47 6.19 -3.20
C LEU A 163 3.22 7.17 -4.35
N VAL A 164 3.80 6.89 -5.50
CA VAL A 164 3.50 7.59 -6.75
C VAL A 164 2.87 6.60 -7.71
N ALA A 165 1.72 6.96 -8.29
CA ALA A 165 1.05 6.19 -9.31
C ALA A 165 0.79 7.09 -10.52
N PRO A 166 1.57 6.97 -11.60
CA PRO A 166 1.37 7.74 -12.82
C PRO A 166 -0.04 7.58 -13.39
N GLU A 167 -0.57 6.37 -13.36
CA GLU A 167 -1.96 6.08 -13.72
C GLU A 167 -2.55 5.02 -12.81
N CYS A 168 -3.78 5.27 -12.33
CA CYS A 168 -4.66 4.30 -11.70
C CYS A 168 -5.99 4.29 -12.46
N ARG A 169 -6.39 3.13 -12.98
CA ARG A 169 -7.63 2.94 -13.73
C ARG A 169 -8.55 1.95 -13.02
N VAL A 170 -9.77 2.37 -12.72
CA VAL A 170 -10.83 1.53 -12.16
C VAL A 170 -11.88 1.30 -13.23
N MET A 171 -12.19 0.05 -13.53
CA MET A 171 -13.16 -0.36 -14.54
C MET A 171 -14.30 -1.16 -13.89
N GLY A 172 -15.50 -0.97 -14.42
CA GLY A 172 -16.69 -1.62 -13.91
C GLY A 172 -17.06 -1.15 -12.51
N LEU A 173 -16.83 0.14 -12.23
CA LEU A 173 -17.19 0.77 -10.95
C LEU A 173 -18.70 0.91 -10.84
N ALA A 174 -19.29 0.32 -9.81
CA ALA A 174 -20.73 0.38 -9.54
C ALA A 174 -21.10 1.74 -8.93
N TYR A 175 -21.16 2.78 -9.76
CA TYR A 175 -21.43 4.15 -9.32
C TYR A 175 -22.75 4.30 -8.56
N GLY A 176 -23.80 3.58 -8.94
CA GLY A 176 -25.08 3.63 -8.25
C GLY A 176 -24.97 3.19 -6.77
N GLU A 177 -24.22 2.13 -6.50
CA GLU A 177 -23.97 1.66 -5.13
C GLU A 177 -22.99 2.57 -4.39
N LEU A 178 -21.94 3.04 -5.07
CA LEU A 178 -20.95 3.96 -4.52
C LEU A 178 -21.61 5.28 -4.07
N LEU A 179 -22.39 5.92 -4.94
CA LEU A 179 -23.05 7.20 -4.67
C LEU A 179 -24.11 7.11 -3.56
N GLN A 180 -24.68 5.92 -3.35
CA GLN A 180 -25.63 5.66 -2.25
C GLN A 180 -24.93 5.20 -0.95
N GLY A 181 -23.58 5.07 -0.97
CA GLY A 181 -22.83 4.56 0.16
C GLY A 181 -23.12 3.09 0.51
N LYS A 182 -23.73 2.33 -0.41
CA LYS A 182 -24.16 0.95 -0.17
C LYS A 182 -23.03 -0.07 -0.30
N ALA A 183 -22.20 0.07 -1.32
CA ALA A 183 -21.09 -0.84 -1.57
C ALA A 183 -19.98 -0.20 -2.43
N TYR A 184 -18.77 -0.77 -2.32
CA TYR A 184 -17.61 -0.45 -3.14
C TYR A 184 -17.33 -1.63 -4.07
N ARG A 185 -17.84 -1.58 -5.31
CA ARG A 185 -17.67 -2.66 -6.29
C ARG A 185 -17.00 -2.17 -7.55
N ALA A 186 -15.97 -2.91 -7.99
CA ALA A 186 -15.29 -2.70 -9.25
C ALA A 186 -14.89 -4.03 -9.87
N ARG A 187 -14.88 -4.13 -11.18
CA ARG A 187 -14.38 -5.29 -11.91
C ARG A 187 -12.86 -5.35 -11.83
N SER A 188 -12.19 -4.23 -12.07
CA SER A 188 -10.74 -4.20 -11.97
C SER A 188 -10.21 -2.84 -11.52
N VAL A 189 -9.07 -2.89 -10.82
CA VAL A 189 -8.24 -1.75 -10.47
C VAL A 189 -6.85 -2.01 -11.03
N HIS A 190 -6.35 -1.13 -11.88
CA HIS A 190 -5.05 -1.26 -12.53
C HIS A 190 -4.17 -0.06 -12.21
N PHE A 191 -2.97 -0.33 -11.70
CA PHE A 191 -1.90 0.65 -11.49
C PHE A 191 -0.79 0.41 -12.51
N SER A 192 -0.47 1.43 -13.30
CA SER A 192 0.63 1.40 -14.27
C SER A 192 1.85 2.13 -13.71
N ARG A 193 2.96 1.42 -13.63
CA ARG A 193 4.27 1.92 -13.16
C ARG A 193 4.23 2.64 -11.80
N PRO A 194 3.55 2.09 -10.77
CA PRO A 194 3.57 2.70 -9.47
C PRO A 194 4.96 2.56 -8.82
N SER A 195 5.35 3.57 -8.05
CA SER A 195 6.53 3.52 -7.19
C SER A 195 6.10 3.61 -5.73
N PHE A 196 6.52 2.67 -4.93
CA PHE A 196 6.23 2.63 -3.50
C PHE A 196 7.54 2.65 -2.70
N ASP A 197 7.67 3.61 -1.79
CA ASP A 197 8.81 3.77 -0.88
C ASP A 197 8.31 3.72 0.57
N ALA A 198 8.84 2.78 1.34
CA ALA A 198 8.60 2.64 2.77
C ALA A 198 9.92 2.77 3.52
N LEU A 199 10.00 3.72 4.45
CA LEU A 199 11.17 3.96 5.30
C LEU A 199 10.79 3.79 6.76
N VAL A 200 11.53 2.93 7.47
CA VAL A 200 11.38 2.67 8.91
C VAL A 200 12.52 3.34 9.67
N ASP A 201 12.21 4.15 10.66
CA ASP A 201 13.21 4.68 11.59
C ASP A 201 13.33 3.76 12.80
N ARG A 202 14.41 2.98 12.88
CA ARG A 202 14.70 2.03 13.96
C ARG A 202 15.46 2.66 15.13
N ASP A 203 15.89 3.91 15.02
CA ASP A 203 16.52 4.67 16.11
C ASP A 203 15.56 4.87 17.30
N LYS A 204 14.25 4.93 17.01
CA LYS A 204 13.22 5.11 18.02
C LYS A 204 12.77 3.80 18.66
N PRO A 205 12.35 3.85 19.96
CA PRO A 205 11.83 2.68 20.66
C PRO A 205 10.54 2.17 19.96
N ARG A 206 10.28 0.88 20.08
CA ARG A 206 9.00 0.32 19.65
C ARG A 206 7.87 0.89 20.51
N LYS A 207 6.73 1.16 19.88
CA LYS A 207 5.53 1.55 20.61
C LYS A 207 5.15 0.44 21.59
N PRO A 208 4.83 0.77 22.85
CA PRO A 208 4.30 -0.22 23.77
C PRO A 208 3.08 -0.92 23.15
N PHE A 209 3.05 -2.23 23.29
CA PHE A 209 2.01 -3.04 22.72
C PHE A 209 0.66 -2.76 23.42
N VAL A 210 -0.34 -2.36 22.67
CA VAL A 210 -1.70 -2.11 23.18
C VAL A 210 -2.71 -3.06 22.53
N LYS A 211 -2.57 -3.32 21.23
CA LYS A 211 -3.46 -4.17 20.45
C LYS A 211 -2.71 -4.78 19.27
N PRO A 212 -2.93 -6.09 18.96
CA PRO A 212 -2.30 -6.74 17.80
C PRO A 212 -2.60 -6.00 16.51
N PRO A 213 -1.60 -5.85 15.61
CA PRO A 213 -1.84 -5.39 14.25
C PRO A 213 -2.85 -6.29 13.54
N LEU A 214 -3.77 -5.69 12.79
CA LEU A 214 -4.75 -6.45 12.03
C LEU A 214 -4.09 -7.21 10.88
N MET A 215 -4.43 -8.48 10.72
CA MET A 215 -4.09 -9.25 9.52
C MET A 215 -5.03 -8.87 8.37
N VAL A 216 -4.68 -9.28 7.14
CA VAL A 216 -5.43 -8.88 5.92
C VAL A 216 -6.92 -9.21 6.03
N HIS A 217 -7.28 -10.41 6.48
CA HIS A 217 -8.68 -10.82 6.65
C HIS A 217 -9.41 -10.02 7.72
N GLU A 218 -8.75 -9.70 8.84
CA GLU A 218 -9.28 -8.86 9.91
C GLU A 218 -9.46 -7.41 9.42
N ALA A 219 -8.47 -6.86 8.71
CA ALA A 219 -8.55 -5.51 8.14
C ALA A 219 -9.70 -5.39 7.13
N LEU A 220 -9.91 -6.39 6.27
CA LEU A 220 -11.06 -6.43 5.37
C LEU A 220 -12.39 -6.50 6.12
N ALA A 221 -12.45 -7.24 7.23
CA ALA A 221 -13.65 -7.35 8.06
C ALA A 221 -14.03 -6.04 8.75
N THR A 222 -13.09 -5.11 8.99
CA THR A 222 -13.39 -3.79 9.57
C THR A 222 -14.14 -2.86 8.62
N ILE A 223 -14.13 -3.12 7.33
CA ILE A 223 -14.82 -2.30 6.32
C ILE A 223 -16.32 -2.55 6.41
N GLN A 224 -17.08 -1.53 6.82
CA GLN A 224 -18.50 -1.66 7.09
C GLN A 224 -19.33 -1.92 5.83
N GLN A 225 -19.00 -1.25 4.72
CA GLN A 225 -19.67 -1.45 3.44
C GLN A 225 -19.16 -2.70 2.73
N PRO A 226 -20.02 -3.40 1.97
CA PRO A 226 -19.56 -4.44 1.07
C PRO A 226 -18.49 -3.92 0.12
N LEU A 227 -17.31 -4.55 0.14
CA LEU A 227 -16.21 -4.29 -0.77
C LEU A 227 -16.04 -5.49 -1.69
N GLN A 228 -15.96 -5.26 -3.00
CA GLN A 228 -15.65 -6.28 -3.99
C GLN A 228 -14.81 -5.68 -5.11
N VAL A 229 -13.62 -6.24 -5.34
CA VAL A 229 -12.78 -5.97 -6.51
C VAL A 229 -12.39 -7.31 -7.09
N ASP A 230 -12.89 -7.63 -8.31
CA ASP A 230 -12.65 -8.94 -8.90
C ASP A 230 -11.18 -9.13 -9.23
N ARG A 231 -10.49 -8.05 -9.67
CA ARG A 231 -9.06 -8.09 -10.00
C ARG A 231 -8.35 -6.76 -9.69
N LEU A 232 -7.23 -6.84 -8.96
CA LEU A 232 -6.27 -5.75 -8.83
C LEU A 232 -5.00 -6.13 -9.59
N ILE A 233 -4.48 -5.21 -10.41
CA ILE A 233 -3.31 -5.43 -11.26
C ILE A 233 -2.31 -4.29 -11.03
N ILE A 234 -1.04 -4.64 -10.87
CA ILE A 234 0.09 -3.72 -10.92
C ILE A 234 1.01 -4.17 -12.04
N THR A 235 1.39 -3.24 -12.92
CA THR A 235 2.33 -3.50 -14.02
C THR A 235 3.51 -2.55 -13.93
N ASP A 236 4.71 -3.12 -14.11
CA ASP A 236 5.98 -2.38 -14.15
C ASP A 236 6.19 -1.46 -12.93
N GLY A 237 5.81 -1.95 -11.75
CA GLY A 237 5.97 -1.21 -10.50
C GLY A 237 7.39 -1.25 -9.97
N SER A 238 7.69 -0.37 -9.02
CA SER A 238 8.91 -0.40 -8.21
C SER A 238 8.57 -0.33 -6.72
N LEU A 239 9.35 -1.03 -5.90
CA LEU A 239 9.23 -0.98 -4.45
C LEU A 239 10.62 -0.79 -3.84
N LYS A 240 10.70 0.16 -2.92
CA LYS A 240 11.86 0.44 -2.09
C LYS A 240 11.46 0.31 -0.63
N TYR A 241 12.16 -0.52 0.12
CA TYR A 241 12.03 -0.64 1.55
C TYR A 241 13.34 -0.25 2.22
N GLY A 242 13.30 0.72 3.11
CA GLY A 242 14.46 1.22 3.82
C GLY A 242 14.34 1.06 5.34
N GLU A 243 15.45 0.75 6.00
CA GLU A 243 15.58 0.81 7.46
C GLU A 243 16.74 1.70 7.84
N ARG A 244 16.47 2.69 8.68
CA ARG A 244 17.46 3.60 9.24
C ARG A 244 17.65 3.27 10.71
N VAL A 245 18.89 3.01 11.12
CA VAL A 245 19.22 2.62 12.51
C VAL A 245 19.81 3.76 13.34
N VAL A 246 20.21 4.85 12.69
CA VAL A 246 20.70 6.09 13.30
C VAL A 246 19.97 7.26 12.65
N ALA A 247 19.48 8.21 13.46
CA ALA A 247 18.80 9.40 12.96
C ALA A 247 19.71 10.18 11.99
N GLY A 248 19.17 10.62 10.86
CA GLY A 248 19.91 11.39 9.84
C GLY A 248 20.89 10.58 8.98
N ALA A 249 21.13 9.30 9.29
CA ALA A 249 22.01 8.46 8.48
C ALA A 249 21.26 7.85 7.26
N ASP A 250 22.03 7.44 6.25
CA ASP A 250 21.48 6.72 5.10
C ASP A 250 20.87 5.37 5.53
N PRO A 251 19.69 5.01 5.01
CA PRO A 251 19.06 3.74 5.32
C PRO A 251 19.70 2.56 4.58
N GLY A 252 19.68 1.39 5.20
CA GLY A 252 19.83 0.14 4.45
C GLY A 252 18.60 -0.09 3.58
N VAL A 253 18.77 -0.51 2.33
CA VAL A 253 17.71 -0.51 1.33
C VAL A 253 17.56 -1.85 0.64
N LEU A 254 16.30 -2.37 0.58
CA LEU A 254 15.87 -3.43 -0.33
C LEU A 254 15.08 -2.83 -1.49
N THR A 255 15.35 -3.29 -2.71
CA THR A 255 14.67 -2.81 -3.92
C THR A 255 14.07 -3.93 -4.72
N PHE A 256 12.90 -3.64 -5.31
CA PHE A 256 12.23 -4.52 -6.27
C PHE A 256 11.86 -3.69 -7.49
N GLY A 257 12.38 -4.07 -8.64
CA GLY A 257 12.08 -3.47 -9.94
C GLY A 257 11.13 -4.33 -10.76
N ALA A 258 10.60 -3.78 -11.84
CA ALA A 258 9.70 -4.48 -12.78
C ALA A 258 8.59 -5.28 -12.08
N VAL A 259 8.05 -4.73 -10.99
CA VAL A 259 7.07 -5.42 -10.14
C VAL A 259 5.77 -5.61 -10.90
N ALA A 260 5.34 -6.86 -11.04
CA ALA A 260 4.04 -7.24 -11.56
C ALA A 260 3.26 -8.01 -10.51
N ILE A 261 2.04 -7.51 -10.18
CA ILE A 261 1.15 -8.14 -9.18
C ILE A 261 -0.24 -8.31 -9.79
N SER A 262 -0.84 -9.45 -9.55
CA SER A 262 -2.25 -9.73 -9.83
C SER A 262 -2.89 -10.32 -8.58
N VAL A 263 -3.95 -9.65 -8.09
CA VAL A 263 -4.76 -10.12 -6.95
C VAL A 263 -6.17 -10.35 -7.45
N ALA A 264 -6.73 -11.52 -7.20
CA ALA A 264 -8.11 -11.86 -7.56
C ALA A 264 -8.93 -12.19 -6.30
N GLY A 265 -10.22 -11.88 -6.35
CA GLY A 265 -11.18 -12.24 -5.31
C GLY A 265 -11.09 -11.37 -4.05
N ILE A 266 -10.75 -10.09 -4.18
CA ILE A 266 -10.77 -9.15 -3.05
C ILE A 266 -12.22 -8.82 -2.71
N ALA A 267 -12.68 -9.28 -1.55
CA ALA A 267 -13.97 -8.87 -1.02
C ALA A 267 -14.02 -9.12 0.50
N ASN A 268 -14.90 -8.39 1.21
CA ASN A 268 -15.08 -8.54 2.66
C ASN A 268 -16.36 -9.27 3.04
N ARG A 269 -17.35 -9.37 2.14
CA ARG A 269 -18.67 -10.00 2.40
C ARG A 269 -19.17 -10.72 1.13
N GLY A 270 -20.12 -11.63 1.29
CA GLY A 270 -20.78 -12.36 0.21
C GLY A 270 -20.37 -13.84 0.14
N GLU A 271 -21.18 -14.67 -0.56
CA GLU A 271 -20.93 -16.11 -0.69
C GLU A 271 -19.76 -16.44 -1.62
N ALA A 272 -19.53 -15.60 -2.63
CA ALA A 272 -18.45 -15.76 -3.62
C ALA A 272 -17.05 -15.52 -3.06
N VAL A 273 -16.93 -15.03 -1.81
CA VAL A 273 -15.68 -14.58 -1.23
C VAL A 273 -15.10 -15.67 -0.35
N ALA A 274 -14.57 -16.70 -0.97
CA ALA A 274 -13.88 -17.71 -0.20
C ALA A 274 -12.39 -17.42 -0.04
N VAL A 275 -11.72 -16.87 -1.08
CA VAL A 275 -10.25 -16.86 -1.15
C VAL A 275 -9.68 -15.73 -2.01
N ILE A 276 -8.79 -14.93 -1.44
CA ILE A 276 -7.94 -14.01 -2.20
C ILE A 276 -6.76 -14.78 -2.76
N ARG A 277 -6.48 -14.63 -4.05
CA ARG A 277 -5.31 -15.20 -4.73
C ARG A 277 -4.41 -14.09 -5.23
N LEU A 278 -3.17 -14.10 -4.77
CA LEU A 278 -2.14 -13.16 -5.17
C LEU A 278 -1.06 -13.89 -5.98
N ARG A 279 -0.63 -13.29 -7.06
CA ARG A 279 0.57 -13.63 -7.82
C ARG A 279 1.41 -12.38 -7.94
N ALA A 280 2.67 -12.46 -7.55
CA ALA A 280 3.62 -11.35 -7.65
C ALA A 280 4.93 -11.82 -8.23
N GLN A 281 5.60 -10.96 -8.98
CA GLN A 281 6.99 -11.13 -9.39
C GLN A 281 7.68 -9.78 -9.46
N GLY A 282 9.01 -9.76 -9.33
CA GLY A 282 9.82 -8.56 -9.47
C GLY A 282 11.30 -8.86 -9.39
N ASP A 283 12.10 -7.94 -9.92
CA ASP A 283 13.55 -8.02 -9.91
C ASP A 283 14.07 -7.59 -8.53
N PHE A 284 14.45 -8.54 -7.71
CA PHE A 284 14.96 -8.31 -6.36
C PHE A 284 16.42 -7.86 -6.40
N MET A 285 16.71 -6.69 -5.84
CA MET A 285 18.05 -6.07 -5.79
C MET A 285 18.73 -5.92 -7.16
N ASN A 286 17.95 -5.84 -8.26
CA ASN A 286 18.45 -5.87 -9.64
C ASN A 286 19.38 -7.07 -9.93
N ALA A 287 19.15 -8.20 -9.28
CA ALA A 287 20.04 -9.35 -9.33
C ALA A 287 19.32 -10.68 -9.50
N GLY A 288 18.13 -10.86 -8.92
CA GLY A 288 17.39 -12.11 -9.00
C GLY A 288 15.90 -11.90 -9.19
N LEU A 289 15.24 -12.75 -9.97
CA LEU A 289 13.79 -12.72 -10.14
C LEU A 289 13.12 -13.44 -8.97
N LEU A 290 12.39 -12.68 -8.16
CA LEU A 290 11.52 -13.19 -7.10
C LEU A 290 10.11 -13.43 -7.65
N LYS A 291 9.53 -14.60 -7.38
CA LYS A 291 8.12 -14.92 -7.65
C LYS A 291 7.45 -15.37 -6.36
N VAL A 292 6.21 -14.91 -6.14
CA VAL A 292 5.41 -15.25 -4.96
C VAL A 292 3.98 -15.56 -5.38
N LEU A 293 3.45 -16.65 -4.84
CA LEU A 293 2.04 -17.01 -4.91
C LEU A 293 1.49 -17.02 -3.49
N MET A 294 0.27 -16.50 -3.31
CA MET A 294 -0.36 -16.47 -2.00
C MET A 294 -1.86 -16.71 -2.12
N THR A 295 -2.40 -17.44 -1.16
CA THR A 295 -3.82 -17.75 -1.05
C THR A 295 -4.28 -17.44 0.36
N ILE A 296 -5.26 -16.53 0.51
CA ILE A 296 -5.76 -16.06 1.82
C ILE A 296 -7.25 -16.38 1.90
N PRO A 297 -7.69 -17.32 2.77
CA PRO A 297 -9.10 -17.53 3.07
C PRO A 297 -9.65 -16.32 3.86
N VAL A 298 -10.55 -15.56 3.25
CA VAL A 298 -11.05 -14.32 3.88
C VAL A 298 -12.02 -14.60 5.03
N LYS A 299 -12.75 -15.72 4.97
CA LYS A 299 -13.72 -16.12 6.00
C LYS A 299 -13.14 -17.00 7.10
N SER A 300 -11.83 -17.25 7.11
CA SER A 300 -11.23 -18.02 8.20
C SER A 300 -11.41 -17.26 9.52
N PRO A 301 -11.90 -17.91 10.58
CA PRO A 301 -11.96 -17.28 11.90
C PRO A 301 -10.56 -16.98 12.47
N ASP A 302 -9.56 -17.73 11.99
CA ASP A 302 -8.18 -17.63 12.42
C ASP A 302 -7.30 -17.09 11.30
N PHE A 303 -6.16 -16.50 11.69
CA PHE A 303 -5.13 -16.09 10.73
C PHE A 303 -4.53 -17.33 10.05
N SER A 304 -5.00 -17.58 8.83
CA SER A 304 -4.58 -18.70 8.00
C SER A 304 -4.31 -18.25 6.57
N LEU A 305 -3.25 -18.77 5.94
CA LEU A 305 -2.92 -18.55 4.54
C LEU A 305 -1.91 -19.60 4.05
N HIS A 306 -1.81 -19.73 2.75
CA HIS A 306 -0.72 -20.47 2.09
C HIS A 306 0.08 -19.51 1.23
N TYR A 307 1.41 -19.60 1.27
CA TYR A 307 2.26 -18.88 0.34
C TYR A 307 3.50 -19.67 -0.05
N SER A 308 3.85 -19.52 -1.31
CA SER A 308 5.03 -20.16 -1.90
C SER A 308 5.74 -19.18 -2.82
N GLY A 309 7.00 -19.44 -3.09
CA GLY A 309 7.75 -18.59 -3.99
C GLY A 309 9.08 -19.19 -4.40
N SER A 310 9.74 -18.49 -5.31
CA SER A 310 11.06 -18.84 -5.80
C SER A 310 11.89 -17.58 -6.08
N LEU A 311 13.19 -17.70 -5.87
CA LEU A 311 14.18 -16.70 -6.25
C LEU A 311 15.16 -17.36 -7.23
N SER A 312 15.42 -16.68 -8.36
CA SER A 312 16.41 -17.16 -9.33
C SER A 312 17.83 -16.94 -8.83
N ALA A 313 18.81 -17.39 -9.61
CA ALA A 313 20.22 -17.16 -9.34
C ALA A 313 20.53 -15.68 -9.13
N MET A 314 21.32 -15.39 -8.09
CA MET A 314 21.84 -14.04 -7.84
C MET A 314 23.12 -14.05 -7.01
N ASP A 315 23.89 -12.97 -7.13
CA ASP A 315 24.99 -12.65 -6.23
C ASP A 315 24.42 -12.12 -4.90
N LEU A 316 24.71 -12.84 -3.81
CA LEU A 316 24.20 -12.50 -2.48
C LEU A 316 24.83 -11.21 -1.91
N THR A 317 25.99 -10.77 -2.41
CA THR A 317 26.62 -9.50 -1.98
C THR A 317 25.76 -8.30 -2.28
N ARG A 318 24.80 -8.41 -3.22
CA ARG A 318 23.81 -7.36 -3.51
C ARG A 318 22.95 -7.01 -2.31
N LEU A 319 22.78 -7.93 -1.37
CA LEU A 319 22.04 -7.70 -0.12
C LEU A 319 22.75 -6.76 0.84
N ASN A 320 24.05 -6.51 0.66
CA ASN A 320 24.83 -5.65 1.55
C ASN A 320 24.31 -4.22 1.61
N ALA A 321 23.67 -3.72 0.54
CA ALA A 321 22.98 -2.43 0.56
C ALA A 321 21.92 -2.31 1.69
N PHE A 322 21.42 -3.43 2.18
CA PHE A 322 20.52 -3.49 3.33
C PHE A 322 21.21 -4.02 4.58
N LEU A 323 21.93 -5.13 4.46
CA LEU A 323 22.46 -5.87 5.60
C LEU A 323 23.52 -5.10 6.38
N ASP A 324 24.39 -4.33 5.71
CA ASP A 324 25.43 -3.54 6.34
C ASP A 324 24.84 -2.55 7.37
N VAL A 325 23.73 -1.92 7.02
CA VAL A 325 23.07 -0.90 7.83
C VAL A 325 22.05 -1.52 8.79
N ALA A 326 21.11 -2.30 8.26
CA ALA A 326 19.97 -2.78 9.04
C ALA A 326 20.34 -3.89 10.03
N GLU A 327 21.31 -4.77 9.66
CA GLU A 327 21.64 -5.96 10.42
C GLU A 327 23.11 -5.98 10.89
N HIS A 328 23.91 -4.96 10.55
CA HIS A 328 25.35 -4.90 10.82
C HIS A 328 26.06 -6.19 10.43
N THR A 329 25.72 -6.71 9.28
CA THR A 329 26.22 -7.96 8.74
C THR A 329 26.55 -7.77 7.26
N ARG A 330 27.70 -8.27 6.82
CA ARG A 330 28.16 -8.19 5.44
C ARG A 330 28.37 -9.57 4.85
N ILE A 331 27.83 -9.81 3.68
CA ILE A 331 28.17 -10.97 2.87
C ILE A 331 29.43 -10.64 2.09
N LYS A 332 30.54 -11.30 2.40
CA LYS A 332 31.84 -11.12 1.72
C LYS A 332 31.84 -11.78 0.35
N SER A 333 31.26 -12.97 0.28
CA SER A 333 31.08 -13.74 -0.95
C SER A 333 29.87 -14.64 -0.84
N GLY A 334 29.37 -15.11 -1.95
CA GLY A 334 28.28 -16.06 -2.02
C GLY A 334 27.33 -15.80 -3.17
N SER A 335 26.88 -16.89 -3.77
CA SER A 335 25.84 -16.83 -4.81
C SER A 335 24.78 -17.88 -4.52
N THR A 336 23.52 -17.55 -4.79
CA THR A 336 22.46 -18.55 -4.90
C THR A 336 22.25 -18.95 -6.35
N GLU A 337 22.04 -20.24 -6.60
CA GLU A 337 21.62 -20.76 -7.91
C GLU A 337 20.10 -20.75 -8.02
N ALA A 338 19.41 -21.10 -6.94
CA ALA A 338 17.96 -21.05 -6.82
C ALA A 338 17.55 -21.10 -5.36
N ALA A 339 16.44 -20.44 -5.03
CA ALA A 339 15.74 -20.67 -3.78
C ALA A 339 14.25 -20.89 -4.04
N ALA A 340 13.62 -21.71 -3.21
CA ALA A 340 12.19 -21.93 -3.22
C ALA A 340 11.67 -22.14 -1.79
N PHE A 341 10.45 -21.74 -1.55
CA PHE A 341 9.77 -21.94 -0.27
C PHE A 341 8.31 -22.28 -0.46
N GLU A 342 7.77 -23.01 0.49
CA GLU A 342 6.35 -23.34 0.58
C GLU A 342 5.96 -23.33 2.06
N ILE A 343 5.01 -22.50 2.43
CA ILE A 343 4.67 -22.23 3.83
C ILE A 343 3.16 -22.18 3.98
N ASP A 344 2.65 -22.97 4.91
CA ASP A 344 1.27 -22.97 5.37
C ASP A 344 1.18 -22.27 6.72
N VAL A 345 0.19 -21.41 6.88
CA VAL A 345 -0.14 -20.77 8.14
C VAL A 345 -1.53 -21.21 8.57
N ALA A 346 -1.63 -21.75 9.76
CA ALA A 346 -2.88 -22.12 10.40
C ALA A 346 -2.91 -21.59 11.82
N ALA A 347 -3.96 -20.85 12.17
CA ALA A 347 -4.13 -20.20 13.48
C ALA A 347 -2.88 -19.43 13.94
N GLY A 348 -2.23 -18.72 13.01
CA GLY A 348 -1.03 -17.93 13.29
C GLY A 348 0.27 -18.74 13.46
N GLN A 349 0.24 -20.05 13.24
CA GLN A 349 1.43 -20.90 13.21
C GLN A 349 1.86 -21.17 11.78
N ALA A 350 3.06 -20.74 11.40
CA ALA A 350 3.68 -21.01 10.11
C ALA A 350 4.49 -22.33 10.16
N ARG A 351 4.24 -23.20 9.22
CA ARG A 351 5.00 -24.43 8.98
C ARG A 351 5.27 -24.59 7.49
N GLY A 352 6.40 -25.15 7.16
CA GLY A 352 6.76 -25.33 5.75
C GLY A 352 8.22 -25.68 5.57
N ARG A 353 8.70 -25.41 4.36
CA ARG A 353 10.06 -25.73 3.97
C ARG A 353 10.65 -24.64 3.10
N VAL A 354 11.97 -24.50 3.22
CA VAL A 354 12.79 -23.61 2.40
C VAL A 354 13.94 -24.42 1.82
N ARG A 355 14.09 -24.36 0.52
CA ARG A 355 15.22 -24.97 -0.20
C ARG A 355 16.03 -23.84 -0.81
N VAL A 356 17.32 -23.74 -0.46
CA VAL A 356 18.24 -22.78 -1.05
C VAL A 356 19.47 -23.52 -1.54
N ILE A 357 19.77 -23.38 -2.82
CA ILE A 357 21.01 -23.87 -3.43
C ILE A 357 21.96 -22.69 -3.51
N TYR A 358 23.00 -22.70 -2.68
CA TYR A 358 24.00 -21.64 -2.62
C TYR A 358 25.43 -22.18 -2.48
N LYS A 359 26.40 -21.36 -2.89
CA LYS A 359 27.83 -21.68 -2.88
C LYS A 359 28.65 -20.51 -2.33
N ASN A 360 29.79 -20.85 -1.70
CA ASN A 360 30.83 -19.93 -1.27
C ASN A 360 30.31 -18.78 -0.38
N LEU A 361 29.36 -19.08 0.50
CA LEU A 361 28.81 -18.10 1.42
C LEU A 361 29.78 -17.80 2.55
N GLU A 362 30.24 -16.57 2.62
CA GLU A 362 31.07 -16.03 3.71
C GLU A 362 30.43 -14.76 4.27
N ILE A 363 30.26 -14.71 5.58
CA ILE A 363 29.58 -13.62 6.28
C ILE A 363 30.52 -13.01 7.32
N ALA A 364 30.55 -11.68 7.39
CA ALA A 364 31.23 -10.92 8.43
C ALA A 364 30.22 -10.13 9.28
N VAL A 365 30.51 -9.98 10.56
CA VAL A 365 29.75 -9.10 11.47
C VAL A 365 30.44 -7.76 11.54
N LEU A 366 29.69 -6.67 11.37
CA LEU A 366 30.20 -5.32 11.41
C LEU A 366 30.06 -4.71 12.82
N ASP A 367 31.00 -3.85 13.18
CA ASP A 367 30.89 -3.03 14.39
C ASP A 367 29.80 -1.98 14.22
N LYS A 368 28.89 -1.90 15.17
CA LYS A 368 27.75 -0.97 15.14
C LYS A 368 28.15 0.50 15.11
N ARG A 369 29.32 0.83 15.61
CA ARG A 369 29.79 2.21 15.73
C ARG A 369 30.67 2.63 14.56
N THR A 370 31.52 1.72 14.07
CA THR A 370 32.54 2.03 13.07
C THR A 370 32.18 1.49 11.68
N GLY A 371 31.23 0.55 11.58
CA GLY A 371 30.92 -0.15 10.33
C GLY A 371 32.06 -1.06 9.82
N SER A 372 33.18 -1.13 10.56
CA SER A 372 34.31 -2.00 10.21
C SER A 372 34.03 -3.45 10.63
N GLU A 373 34.70 -4.40 9.98
CA GLU A 373 34.61 -5.80 10.37
C GLU A 373 35.15 -5.98 11.80
N LYS A 374 34.40 -6.63 12.66
CA LYS A 374 34.85 -6.97 14.02
C LYS A 374 35.87 -8.08 13.95
N GLY A 375 37.08 -7.82 14.44
CA GLY A 375 38.05 -8.86 14.79
C GLY A 375 37.54 -9.75 15.94
N PHE A 376 38.21 -10.89 16.15
CA PHE A 376 37.89 -11.88 17.18
C PHE A 376 38.09 -11.33 18.59
N ASP A 377 37.20 -10.48 19.09
CA ASP A 377 37.23 -10.06 20.51
C ASP A 377 36.15 -10.81 21.27
N ASN A 378 36.50 -11.33 22.49
CA ASN A 378 35.76 -12.34 23.25
C ASN A 378 34.31 -11.99 23.68
N ARG A 379 33.84 -10.74 23.46
CA ARG A 379 32.45 -10.34 23.75
C ARG A 379 31.50 -10.51 22.57
N VAL A 380 31.98 -10.83 21.39
CA VAL A 380 31.21 -11.07 20.18
C VAL A 380 31.03 -12.58 19.88
N ALA A 381 31.62 -13.41 20.72
CA ALA A 381 31.65 -14.87 20.59
C ALA A 381 30.25 -15.52 20.46
N SER A 382 29.19 -14.94 21.02
CA SER A 382 27.83 -15.52 20.92
C SER A 382 27.16 -15.26 19.58
N LEU A 383 27.41 -14.11 18.96
CA LEU A 383 26.92 -13.81 17.58
C LEU A 383 27.80 -14.50 16.52
N LEU A 384 29.12 -14.55 16.75
CA LEU A 384 30.07 -15.28 15.91
C LEU A 384 29.94 -16.80 16.06
N ALA A 385 29.57 -17.31 17.22
CA ALA A 385 29.28 -18.76 17.39
C ALA A 385 28.12 -19.23 16.51
N ASN A 386 27.15 -18.36 16.22
CA ASN A 386 26.10 -18.64 15.25
C ASN A 386 26.60 -18.45 13.80
N ALA A 387 27.48 -17.48 13.52
CA ALA A 387 28.09 -17.29 12.19
C ALA A 387 29.08 -18.41 11.86
N LEU A 388 29.82 -18.94 12.83
CA LEU A 388 30.72 -20.10 12.69
C LEU A 388 29.97 -21.41 12.40
N LYS A 389 28.64 -21.48 12.65
CA LYS A 389 27.78 -22.61 12.32
C LYS A 389 27.13 -22.51 10.95
N ILE A 390 27.36 -21.43 10.21
CA ILE A 390 26.80 -21.26 8.86
C ILE A 390 27.56 -22.15 7.87
N ARG A 391 26.82 -22.96 7.14
CA ARG A 391 27.39 -23.77 6.05
C ARG A 391 27.84 -22.86 4.92
N ASN A 392 29.07 -23.03 4.47
CA ASN A 392 29.60 -22.29 3.32
C ASN A 392 28.85 -22.58 2.01
N SER A 393 28.31 -23.77 1.86
CA SER A 393 27.62 -24.19 0.64
C SER A 393 26.51 -25.20 0.95
N ASN A 394 25.41 -25.09 0.21
CA ASN A 394 24.30 -26.05 0.20
C ASN A 394 23.93 -26.40 -1.25
N ALA A 395 24.84 -27.05 -1.95
CA ALA A 395 24.69 -27.39 -3.36
C ALA A 395 25.09 -28.85 -3.61
N PRO A 396 24.63 -29.46 -4.72
CA PRO A 396 25.09 -30.79 -5.13
C PRO A 396 26.63 -30.81 -5.22
N GLY A 397 27.25 -31.83 -4.63
CA GLY A 397 28.72 -31.98 -4.61
C GLY A 397 29.46 -31.16 -3.55
N ALA A 398 28.78 -30.41 -2.70
CA ALA A 398 29.37 -29.77 -1.52
C ALA A 398 29.65 -30.83 -0.42
N SER A 399 30.46 -30.44 0.60
CA SER A 399 30.76 -31.27 1.75
C SER A 399 29.49 -31.58 2.56
N GLY A 400 28.87 -32.72 2.31
CA GLY A 400 27.65 -33.21 2.99
C GLY A 400 26.38 -33.14 2.13
N PRO A 401 25.29 -33.74 2.63
CA PRO A 401 24.00 -33.77 1.92
C PRO A 401 23.39 -32.39 1.85
N MET A 402 22.65 -32.10 0.78
CA MET A 402 21.82 -30.89 0.70
C MET A 402 20.79 -30.88 1.85
N LYS A 403 20.71 -29.75 2.53
CA LYS A 403 19.75 -29.53 3.61
C LYS A 403 18.55 -28.75 3.09
N GLU A 404 17.37 -29.16 3.51
CA GLU A 404 16.13 -28.41 3.36
C GLU A 404 15.77 -27.79 4.72
N GLY A 405 15.53 -26.49 4.76
CA GLY A 405 15.23 -25.78 6.00
C GLY A 405 13.75 -25.95 6.37
N LYS A 406 13.51 -26.24 7.63
CA LYS A 406 12.16 -26.34 8.20
C LYS A 406 11.70 -24.98 8.69
N VAL A 407 10.53 -24.55 8.23
CA VAL A 407 9.86 -23.37 8.73
C VAL A 407 9.05 -23.76 9.97
N ASN A 408 9.30 -23.06 11.07
CA ASN A 408 8.50 -23.17 12.28
C ASN A 408 8.49 -21.81 12.99
N TYR A 409 7.40 -21.07 12.86
CA TYR A 409 7.26 -19.76 13.47
C TYR A 409 5.84 -19.54 13.95
N THR A 410 5.69 -19.10 15.20
CA THR A 410 4.40 -18.72 15.76
C THR A 410 4.30 -17.21 15.81
N ARG A 411 3.19 -16.64 15.32
CA ARG A 411 2.90 -15.23 15.34
C ARG A 411 3.07 -14.64 16.73
N ARG A 412 3.88 -13.62 16.84
CA ARG A 412 3.96 -12.81 18.05
C ARG A 412 2.85 -11.74 18.01
N PRO A 413 2.37 -11.30 19.17
CA PRO A 413 1.32 -10.28 19.24
C PRO A 413 1.65 -8.99 18.48
N GLU A 414 2.91 -8.60 18.42
CA GLU A 414 3.41 -7.39 17.76
C GLU A 414 3.68 -7.54 16.26
N ASP A 415 3.60 -8.76 15.71
CA ASP A 415 3.93 -8.99 14.31
C ASP A 415 2.88 -8.39 13.38
N GLU A 416 3.30 -7.47 12.53
CA GLU A 416 2.57 -7.03 11.36
C GLU A 416 2.60 -8.12 10.26
N PHE A 417 1.67 -8.06 9.31
CA PHE A 417 1.52 -9.08 8.27
C PHE A 417 2.84 -9.42 7.54
N LEU A 418 3.52 -8.41 7.00
CA LEU A 418 4.78 -8.62 6.28
C LEU A 418 5.94 -9.05 7.18
N GLN A 419 5.97 -8.55 8.42
CA GLN A 419 6.97 -8.96 9.42
C GLN A 419 6.80 -10.45 9.78
N PHE A 420 5.56 -10.89 9.98
CA PHE A 420 5.26 -12.31 10.22
C PHE A 420 5.72 -13.18 9.06
N MET A 421 5.36 -12.81 7.81
CA MET A 421 5.73 -13.54 6.59
C MET A 421 7.25 -13.68 6.47
N TRP A 422 7.96 -12.56 6.69
CA TRP A 422 9.41 -12.55 6.66
C TRP A 422 10.02 -13.38 7.78
N ALA A 423 9.55 -13.26 9.04
CA ALA A 423 10.07 -14.00 10.18
C ALA A 423 9.88 -15.52 10.01
N ALA A 424 8.73 -15.93 9.46
CA ALA A 424 8.47 -17.33 9.13
C ALA A 424 9.45 -17.86 8.06
N LEU A 425 9.59 -17.13 6.94
CA LEU A 425 10.55 -17.49 5.89
C LEU A 425 11.99 -17.52 6.43
N TRP A 426 12.36 -16.52 7.22
CA TRP A 426 13.69 -16.41 7.82
C TRP A 426 14.02 -17.59 8.74
N SER A 427 13.04 -18.12 9.48
CA SER A 427 13.25 -19.31 10.30
C SER A 427 13.72 -20.52 9.50
N GLY A 428 13.17 -20.71 8.30
CA GLY A 428 13.59 -21.77 7.37
C GLY A 428 14.95 -21.49 6.71
N ILE A 429 15.25 -20.22 6.38
CA ILE A 429 16.57 -19.84 5.84
C ILE A 429 17.67 -20.08 6.89
N LEU A 430 17.44 -19.73 8.15
CA LEU A 430 18.38 -20.01 9.23
C LEU A 430 18.59 -21.52 9.42
N ASP A 431 17.51 -22.30 9.36
CA ASP A 431 17.63 -23.76 9.50
C ASP A 431 18.44 -24.38 8.35
N VAL A 432 18.21 -24.00 7.10
CA VAL A 432 18.98 -24.52 5.94
C VAL A 432 20.44 -24.09 5.96
N SER A 433 20.75 -22.93 6.50
CA SER A 433 22.11 -22.39 6.54
C SER A 433 22.91 -22.84 7.78
N SER A 434 22.27 -23.44 8.77
CA SER A 434 22.94 -23.98 9.97
C SER A 434 23.54 -25.37 9.72
N HIS A 435 24.62 -25.69 10.41
CA HIS A 435 25.22 -27.03 10.42
C HIS A 435 24.33 -28.07 11.11
#